data_03d1adc2479dd2751c9b5f5d638b50f4
#
_entry.id   03d1adc2479dd2751c9b5f5d638b50f4
#
_cell.length_a   1.000
_cell.length_b   1.000
_cell.length_c   1.000
_cell.angle_alpha   90.00
_cell.angle_beta   90.00
_cell.angle_gamma   90.00
#
_symmetry.space_group_name_H-M   'P 1'
#
loop_
_entity.id
_entity.type
_entity.pdbx_description
1 polymer ?
#
loop_
_entity_poly.entity_id
_entity_poly.type
_entity_poly.pdbx_seq_one_letter_code
_entity_poly.pdbx_strand_id
1 'polypeptide(L)'
;MIYGRFWVEDLTMLPPEIKFTEKDGFSIAYQVWGTGPETLIYVPGMVSHLDVSAESQHYLDWLMLLSKHFKVIIFDKRGQGLSDRDATAPGVEQRMDDIDAVAAAEGVDKFYLFGYSEGGSISLVYAATHPKKVMGVTVFAGIPKFINSEDYNLMSDADTILEGFVPNWGKGLSGFLFCPQMMPHAQKEMSKLERMVCSPRTLKNVLETNFKVDVRNALSSVEVPCLICHARD
;
A
#
# COMPACT_ATOMS: atom_id res chain seq x y z
N MET A 1 -19.81 22.87 -20.56
CA MET A 1 -18.88 22.44 -21.61
C MET A 1 -17.60 23.28 -21.49
N ILE A 2 -16.71 22.90 -20.56
CA ILE A 2 -15.34 23.42 -20.45
C ILE A 2 -14.45 22.23 -20.14
N TYR A 3 -14.14 21.44 -21.16
CA TYR A 3 -12.98 20.55 -21.13
C TYR A 3 -11.88 21.27 -21.91
N GLY A 4 -11.17 22.17 -21.21
CA GLY A 4 -9.99 22.85 -21.74
C GLY A 4 -8.83 21.89 -21.83
N ARG A 5 -8.19 21.85 -22.97
CA ARG A 5 -6.98 21.14 -23.35
C ARG A 5 -5.86 21.31 -22.29
N PHE A 6 -5.64 20.27 -21.50
CA PHE A 6 -4.41 20.08 -20.70
C PHE A 6 -3.74 18.76 -21.09
N TRP A 7 -3.57 18.55 -22.38
CA TRP A 7 -2.96 17.32 -22.90
C TRP A 7 -1.89 17.73 -23.92
N VAL A 8 -0.70 17.23 -23.75
CA VAL A 8 0.39 17.14 -24.72
C VAL A 8 1.65 17.96 -24.37
N GLU A 9 2.21 17.90 -23.16
CA GLU A 9 3.63 18.30 -23.06
C GLU A 9 4.51 17.45 -22.13
N ASP A 10 3.97 16.44 -21.43
CA ASP A 10 4.79 15.62 -20.48
C ASP A 10 4.58 14.10 -20.59
N LEU A 11 4.28 13.57 -21.75
CA LEU A 11 3.89 12.16 -21.96
C LEU A 11 5.04 11.17 -22.17
N THR A 12 6.25 11.44 -21.66
CA THR A 12 7.37 10.49 -21.77
C THR A 12 8.22 10.35 -20.51
N MET A 13 7.67 10.58 -19.32
CA MET A 13 8.42 10.17 -18.12
C MET A 13 8.25 8.67 -17.92
N LEU A 14 9.26 7.92 -18.28
CA LEU A 14 9.40 6.53 -17.83
C LEU A 14 9.40 6.51 -16.30
N PRO A 15 8.78 5.46 -15.69
CA PRO A 15 8.90 5.27 -14.26
C PRO A 15 10.38 5.34 -13.81
N PRO A 16 10.66 5.91 -12.63
CA PRO A 16 12.01 5.92 -12.11
C PRO A 16 12.59 4.51 -11.99
N GLU A 17 13.91 4.45 -11.98
CA GLU A 17 14.67 3.22 -11.75
C GLU A 17 14.18 2.48 -10.50
N ILE A 18 14.06 1.14 -10.58
CA ILE A 18 13.85 0.28 -9.42
C ILE A 18 15.15 0.19 -8.64
N LYS A 19 15.11 0.59 -7.39
CA LYS A 19 16.19 0.46 -6.42
C LYS A 19 15.90 -0.65 -5.43
N PHE A 20 16.93 -1.12 -4.77
CA PHE A 20 16.81 -2.14 -3.73
C PHE A 20 17.54 -1.71 -2.47
N THR A 21 16.95 -2.02 -1.32
CA THR A 21 17.61 -1.96 -0.02
C THR A 21 17.44 -3.29 0.69
N GLU A 22 18.21 -3.52 1.74
CA GLU A 22 18.16 -4.77 2.50
C GLU A 22 17.71 -4.51 3.94
N LYS A 23 16.85 -5.39 4.45
CA LYS A 23 16.47 -5.42 5.86
C LYS A 23 16.28 -6.86 6.32
N ASP A 24 17.02 -7.27 7.33
CA ASP A 24 16.98 -8.60 7.94
C ASP A 24 17.19 -9.75 6.93
N GLY A 25 18.08 -9.53 5.94
CA GLY A 25 18.36 -10.49 4.88
C GLY A 25 17.33 -10.54 3.75
N PHE A 26 16.35 -9.60 3.74
CA PHE A 26 15.37 -9.47 2.66
C PHE A 26 15.65 -8.23 1.82
N SER A 27 15.62 -8.40 0.51
CA SER A 27 15.71 -7.33 -0.47
C SER A 27 14.35 -6.66 -0.65
N ILE A 28 14.29 -5.35 -0.44
CA ILE A 28 13.08 -4.52 -0.58
C ILE A 28 13.24 -3.64 -1.82
N ALA A 29 12.37 -3.85 -2.80
CA ALA A 29 12.31 -3.05 -4.02
C ALA A 29 11.56 -1.74 -3.77
N TYR A 30 12.11 -0.62 -4.26
CA TYR A 30 11.45 0.68 -4.13
C TYR A 30 11.77 1.62 -5.30
N GLN A 31 10.98 2.66 -5.45
CA GLN A 31 11.18 3.77 -6.39
C GLN A 31 11.08 5.10 -5.67
N VAL A 32 11.73 6.11 -6.23
CA VAL A 32 11.67 7.50 -5.76
C VAL A 32 11.16 8.39 -6.88
N TRP A 33 10.04 9.07 -6.64
CA TRP A 33 9.38 9.98 -7.56
C TRP A 33 9.49 11.41 -7.07
N GLY A 34 9.88 12.34 -7.95
CA GLY A 34 10.00 13.74 -7.61
C GLY A 34 11.21 14.08 -6.74
N THR A 35 11.39 15.37 -6.49
CA THR A 35 12.51 15.95 -5.74
C THR A 35 12.03 17.02 -4.76
N GLY A 36 10.77 16.94 -4.32
CA GLY A 36 10.20 17.89 -3.38
C GLY A 36 11.00 17.97 -2.07
N PRO A 37 10.85 19.08 -1.33
CA PRO A 37 11.65 19.33 -0.13
C PRO A 37 11.32 18.38 1.04
N GLU A 38 10.12 17.83 1.02
CA GLU A 38 9.63 16.91 2.04
C GLU A 38 9.41 15.52 1.48
N THR A 39 9.62 14.50 2.30
CA THR A 39 9.45 13.11 1.88
C THR A 39 8.08 12.58 2.28
N LEU A 40 7.44 11.90 1.35
CA LEU A 40 6.22 11.11 1.55
C LEU A 40 6.53 9.64 1.26
N ILE A 41 6.33 8.76 2.23
CA ILE A 41 6.45 7.32 2.02
C ILE A 41 5.04 6.75 1.83
N TYR A 42 4.79 6.17 0.66
CA TYR A 42 3.56 5.45 0.37
C TYR A 42 3.68 4.02 0.89
N VAL A 43 2.83 3.68 1.85
CA VAL A 43 2.73 2.33 2.42
C VAL A 43 1.58 1.60 1.73
N PRO A 44 1.89 0.59 0.89
CA PRO A 44 0.89 -0.05 0.05
C PRO A 44 -0.09 -0.91 0.85
N GLY A 45 -1.24 -1.16 0.25
CA GLY A 45 -2.24 -2.09 0.76
C GLY A 45 -1.82 -3.56 0.63
N MET A 46 -2.80 -4.45 0.65
CA MET A 46 -2.56 -5.91 0.56
C MET A 46 -1.85 -6.31 -0.74
N VAL A 47 -2.06 -5.57 -1.81
CA VAL A 47 -1.54 -5.85 -3.16
C VAL A 47 -0.59 -4.74 -3.57
N SER A 48 0.65 -5.08 -3.93
CA SER A 48 1.61 -4.14 -4.50
C SER A 48 2.55 -4.81 -5.50
N HIS A 49 2.84 -4.09 -6.58
CA HIS A 49 3.87 -4.45 -7.56
C HIS A 49 4.25 -3.20 -8.33
N LEU A 50 5.45 -2.69 -8.13
CA LEU A 50 5.91 -1.41 -8.69
C LEU A 50 5.71 -1.34 -10.20
N ASP A 51 6.22 -2.29 -10.98
CA ASP A 51 6.13 -2.28 -12.44
C ASP A 51 4.69 -2.43 -12.94
N VAL A 52 3.92 -3.37 -12.36
CA VAL A 52 2.55 -3.62 -12.82
C VAL A 52 1.62 -2.45 -12.49
N SER A 53 1.81 -1.83 -11.32
CA SER A 53 1.06 -0.63 -10.95
C SER A 53 1.38 0.55 -11.88
N ALA A 54 2.62 0.66 -12.35
CA ALA A 54 3.05 1.68 -13.29
C ALA A 54 2.48 1.52 -14.71
N GLU A 55 1.83 0.42 -15.05
CA GLU A 55 1.08 0.27 -16.30
C GLU A 55 -0.27 1.03 -16.27
N SER A 56 -0.78 1.36 -15.07
CA SER A 56 -2.00 2.14 -14.92
C SER A 56 -1.74 3.63 -15.04
N GLN A 57 -2.29 4.28 -16.08
CA GLN A 57 -2.16 5.73 -16.26
C GLN A 57 -2.70 6.52 -15.07
N HIS A 58 -3.80 6.07 -14.46
CA HIS A 58 -4.36 6.73 -13.28
C HIS A 58 -3.41 6.67 -12.07
N TYR A 59 -2.70 5.57 -11.92
CA TYR A 59 -1.70 5.44 -10.86
C TYR A 59 -0.49 6.35 -11.11
N LEU A 60 -0.02 6.42 -12.35
CA LEU A 60 1.05 7.33 -12.75
C LEU A 60 0.66 8.79 -12.56
N ASP A 61 -0.55 9.19 -13.00
CA ASP A 61 -1.04 10.56 -12.85
C ASP A 61 -1.09 10.97 -11.36
N TRP A 62 -1.52 10.05 -10.50
CA TRP A 62 -1.55 10.28 -9.07
C TRP A 62 -0.14 10.43 -8.47
N LEU A 63 0.80 9.56 -8.83
CA LEU A 63 2.20 9.69 -8.41
C LEU A 63 2.85 10.98 -8.91
N MET A 64 2.62 11.34 -10.18
CA MET A 64 3.12 12.58 -10.74
C MET A 64 2.54 13.82 -10.04
N LEU A 65 1.27 13.77 -9.62
CA LEU A 65 0.68 14.86 -8.84
C LEU A 65 1.38 15.01 -7.48
N LEU A 66 1.60 13.93 -6.76
CA LEU A 66 2.30 13.94 -5.47
C LEU A 66 3.75 14.39 -5.62
N SER A 67 4.43 13.93 -6.67
CA SER A 67 5.84 14.22 -6.93
C SER A 67 6.13 15.69 -7.25
N LYS A 68 5.09 16.48 -7.57
CA LYS A 68 5.22 17.95 -7.69
C LYS A 68 5.51 18.64 -6.36
N HIS A 69 5.15 18.00 -5.27
CA HIS A 69 5.22 18.60 -3.92
C HIS A 69 6.18 17.84 -2.99
N PHE A 70 6.35 16.54 -3.22
CA PHE A 70 7.11 15.65 -2.36
C PHE A 70 8.21 14.89 -3.12
N LYS A 71 9.21 14.45 -2.39
CA LYS A 71 10.01 13.27 -2.72
C LYS A 71 9.18 12.07 -2.29
N VAL A 72 8.55 11.34 -3.23
CA VAL A 72 7.67 10.22 -2.94
C VAL A 72 8.45 8.92 -3.02
N ILE A 73 8.51 8.17 -1.94
CA ILE A 73 9.08 6.82 -1.90
C ILE A 73 7.92 5.82 -1.93
N ILE A 74 7.93 4.94 -2.92
CA ILE A 74 7.00 3.81 -3.02
C ILE A 74 7.79 2.51 -2.99
N PHE A 75 7.26 1.45 -2.42
CA PHE A 75 7.98 0.18 -2.30
C PHE A 75 7.03 -1.02 -2.39
N ASP A 76 7.58 -2.16 -2.77
CA ASP A 76 6.90 -3.45 -2.64
C ASP A 76 7.23 -4.06 -1.29
N LYS A 77 6.21 -4.48 -0.56
CA LYS A 77 6.40 -5.16 0.72
C LYS A 77 7.17 -6.46 0.54
N ARG A 78 7.95 -6.87 1.53
CA ARG A 78 8.54 -8.23 1.52
C ARG A 78 7.46 -9.29 1.32
N GLY A 79 7.75 -10.30 0.55
CA GLY A 79 6.81 -11.35 0.13
C GLY A 79 5.97 -11.01 -1.11
N GLN A 80 6.11 -9.82 -1.69
CA GLN A 80 5.30 -9.34 -2.81
C GLN A 80 6.11 -8.59 -3.86
N GLY A 81 5.54 -8.48 -5.06
CA GLY A 81 6.07 -7.66 -6.15
C GLY A 81 7.50 -8.02 -6.54
N LEU A 82 8.37 -7.03 -6.57
CA LEU A 82 9.79 -7.14 -6.90
C LEU A 82 10.69 -7.35 -5.67
N SER A 83 10.15 -7.21 -4.46
CA SER A 83 10.85 -7.57 -3.22
C SER A 83 10.99 -9.07 -3.07
N ASP A 84 11.91 -9.52 -2.20
CA ASP A 84 12.09 -10.94 -1.94
C ASP A 84 10.78 -11.61 -1.55
N ARG A 85 10.49 -12.72 -2.22
CA ARG A 85 9.24 -13.47 -2.09
C ARG A 85 9.42 -14.66 -1.15
N ASP A 86 9.30 -14.42 0.13
CA ASP A 86 9.18 -15.49 1.10
C ASP A 86 7.72 -15.93 1.24
N ALA A 87 7.51 -17.22 1.46
CA ALA A 87 6.18 -17.76 1.76
C ALA A 87 5.64 -17.34 3.14
N THR A 88 6.51 -16.81 4.00
CA THR A 88 6.15 -16.30 5.32
C THR A 88 5.65 -14.87 5.19
N ALA A 89 4.38 -14.63 5.54
CA ALA A 89 3.84 -13.28 5.54
C ALA A 89 4.41 -12.45 6.70
N PRO A 90 4.90 -11.21 6.44
CA PRO A 90 5.47 -10.36 7.46
C PRO A 90 4.42 -9.90 8.48
N GLY A 91 4.77 -9.90 9.76
CA GLY A 91 3.99 -9.29 10.82
C GLY A 91 4.03 -7.77 10.79
N VAL A 92 3.33 -7.12 11.73
CA VAL A 92 3.26 -5.65 11.81
C VAL A 92 4.65 -5.03 11.98
N GLU A 93 5.48 -5.57 12.87
CA GLU A 93 6.83 -5.09 13.13
C GLU A 93 7.72 -5.13 11.89
N GLN A 94 7.73 -6.27 11.17
CA GLN A 94 8.51 -6.43 9.95
C GLN A 94 8.06 -5.47 8.83
N ARG A 95 6.76 -5.15 8.76
CA ARG A 95 6.24 -4.16 7.80
C ARG A 95 6.65 -2.73 8.18
N MET A 96 6.79 -2.44 9.47
CA MET A 96 7.35 -1.16 9.93
C MET A 96 8.86 -1.09 9.63
N ASP A 97 9.56 -2.21 9.76
CA ASP A 97 10.99 -2.30 9.38
C ASP A 97 11.21 -2.02 7.89
N ASP A 98 10.28 -2.39 7.01
CA ASP A 98 10.36 -2.06 5.58
C ASP A 98 10.27 -0.54 5.35
N ILE A 99 9.43 0.18 6.12
CA ILE A 99 9.36 1.65 6.08
C ILE A 99 10.71 2.25 6.50
N ASP A 100 11.28 1.75 7.60
CA ASP A 100 12.60 2.21 8.08
C ASP A 100 13.70 1.93 7.05
N ALA A 101 13.67 0.78 6.40
CA ALA A 101 14.67 0.39 5.41
C ALA A 101 14.70 1.35 4.20
N VAL A 102 13.53 1.66 3.63
CA VAL A 102 13.47 2.58 2.49
C VAL A 102 13.76 4.04 2.88
N ALA A 103 13.38 4.46 4.09
CA ALA A 103 13.73 5.77 4.61
C ALA A 103 15.25 5.92 4.80
N ALA A 104 15.89 4.91 5.42
CA ALA A 104 17.32 4.88 5.65
C ALA A 104 18.12 4.85 4.34
N ALA A 105 17.69 4.05 3.35
CA ALA A 105 18.33 3.96 2.04
C ALA A 105 18.36 5.31 1.30
N GLU A 106 17.39 6.18 1.56
CA GLU A 106 17.30 7.51 0.97
C GLU A 106 17.78 8.63 1.91
N GLY A 107 18.37 8.29 3.08
CA GLY A 107 18.90 9.24 4.05
C GLY A 107 17.85 10.15 4.67
N VAL A 108 16.64 9.63 4.89
CA VAL A 108 15.49 10.41 5.35
C VAL A 108 15.19 10.10 6.82
N ASP A 109 15.27 11.12 7.68
CA ASP A 109 15.00 10.99 9.12
C ASP A 109 13.56 11.33 9.49
N LYS A 110 12.90 12.21 8.71
CA LYS A 110 11.52 12.65 8.96
C LYS A 110 10.72 12.64 7.66
N PHE A 111 9.50 12.13 7.73
CA PHE A 111 8.66 11.95 6.56
C PHE A 111 7.16 11.94 6.91
N TYR A 112 6.35 12.16 5.90
CA TYR A 112 4.93 11.88 5.94
C TYR A 112 4.67 10.44 5.52
N LEU A 113 3.60 9.84 6.04
CA LEU A 113 3.11 8.53 5.61
C LEU A 113 1.80 8.69 4.85
N PHE A 114 1.68 7.99 3.72
CA PHE A 114 0.43 7.77 3.03
C PHE A 114 0.15 6.27 3.05
N GLY A 115 -0.76 5.84 3.92
CA GLY A 115 -1.16 4.45 4.04
C GLY A 115 -2.42 4.15 3.25
N TYR A 116 -2.34 3.21 2.31
CA TYR A 116 -3.48 2.73 1.55
C TYR A 116 -4.00 1.40 2.11
N SER A 117 -5.31 1.29 2.39
CA SER A 117 -5.93 0.05 2.87
C SER A 117 -5.16 -0.54 4.09
N GLU A 118 -4.63 -1.74 4.00
CA GLU A 118 -3.77 -2.38 5.01
C GLU A 118 -2.59 -1.49 5.44
N GLY A 119 -1.98 -0.79 4.48
CA GLY A 119 -0.88 0.14 4.74
C GLY A 119 -1.28 1.30 5.66
N GLY A 120 -2.57 1.65 5.69
CA GLY A 120 -3.09 2.65 6.62
C GLY A 120 -2.96 2.23 8.08
N SER A 121 -3.31 0.98 8.39
CA SER A 121 -3.17 0.42 9.74
C SER A 121 -1.71 0.39 10.19
N ILE A 122 -0.82 -0.05 9.29
CA ILE A 122 0.62 -0.08 9.56
C ILE A 122 1.18 1.34 9.77
N SER A 123 0.76 2.30 8.94
CA SER A 123 1.18 3.71 9.07
C SER A 123 0.76 4.32 10.39
N LEU A 124 -0.43 4.01 10.89
CA LEU A 124 -0.91 4.50 12.18
C LEU A 124 -0.11 3.89 13.35
N VAL A 125 0.17 2.58 13.32
CA VAL A 125 1.01 1.95 14.35
C VAL A 125 2.43 2.49 14.29
N TYR A 126 2.97 2.68 13.09
CA TYR A 126 4.30 3.28 12.92
C TYR A 126 4.34 4.70 13.51
N ALA A 127 3.33 5.53 13.24
CA ALA A 127 3.26 6.89 13.80
C ALA A 127 3.13 6.89 15.32
N ALA A 128 2.35 5.96 15.89
CA ALA A 128 2.20 5.82 17.34
C ALA A 128 3.51 5.41 18.04
N THR A 129 4.33 4.58 17.37
CA THR A 129 5.59 4.06 17.94
C THR A 129 6.81 4.90 17.59
N HIS A 130 6.76 5.68 16.51
CA HIS A 130 7.86 6.52 16.01
C HIS A 130 7.45 7.99 15.79
N PRO A 131 6.83 8.67 16.78
CA PRO A 131 6.27 10.02 16.59
C PRO A 131 7.32 11.07 16.22
N LYS A 132 8.61 10.81 16.51
CA LYS A 132 9.70 11.73 16.16
C LYS A 132 10.09 11.68 14.68
N LYS A 133 9.79 10.57 13.98
CA LYS A 133 10.09 10.38 12.55
C LYS A 133 8.94 10.82 11.66
N VAL A 134 7.70 10.73 12.14
CA VAL A 134 6.50 10.99 11.34
C VAL A 134 6.03 12.42 11.50
N MET A 135 5.90 13.15 10.41
CA MET A 135 5.40 14.53 10.38
C MET A 135 3.86 14.59 10.24
N GLY A 136 3.26 13.55 9.71
CA GLY A 136 1.81 13.39 9.58
C GLY A 136 1.47 12.11 8.82
N VAL A 137 0.23 11.66 8.95
CA VAL A 137 -0.28 10.44 8.32
C VAL A 137 -1.53 10.74 7.51
N THR A 138 -1.56 10.30 6.26
CA THR A 138 -2.79 10.19 5.49
C THR A 138 -3.16 8.71 5.36
N VAL A 139 -4.39 8.37 5.73
CA VAL A 139 -4.94 7.02 5.57
C VAL A 139 -6.05 7.07 4.54
N PHE A 140 -5.92 6.30 3.47
CA PHE A 140 -6.97 6.15 2.47
C PHE A 140 -7.50 4.72 2.48
N ALA A 141 -8.81 4.56 2.70
CA ALA A 141 -9.51 3.28 2.76
C ALA A 141 -8.90 2.28 3.79
N GLY A 142 -8.28 2.78 4.84
CA GLY A 142 -7.70 1.95 5.89
C GLY A 142 -8.74 1.47 6.89
N ILE A 143 -8.49 0.32 7.50
CA ILE A 143 -9.35 -0.28 8.52
C ILE A 143 -8.50 -0.70 9.73
N PRO A 144 -8.96 -0.48 10.96
CA PRO A 144 -8.16 -0.77 12.14
C PRO A 144 -8.09 -2.27 12.48
N LYS A 145 -9.01 -3.06 11.93
CA LYS A 145 -9.12 -4.51 12.15
C LYS A 145 -9.69 -5.19 10.92
N PHE A 146 -9.15 -6.34 10.54
CA PHE A 146 -9.43 -6.99 9.25
C PHE A 146 -10.54 -8.06 9.29
N ILE A 147 -10.99 -8.47 10.46
CA ILE A 147 -12.09 -9.44 10.63
C ILE A 147 -13.05 -8.98 11.71
N ASN A 148 -14.27 -9.52 11.66
CA ASN A 148 -15.26 -9.31 12.71
C ASN A 148 -14.85 -9.89 14.07
N SER A 149 -15.35 -9.27 15.12
CA SER A 149 -15.33 -9.75 16.51
C SER A 149 -16.57 -9.25 17.24
N GLU A 150 -16.78 -9.65 18.49
CA GLU A 150 -17.93 -9.23 19.29
C GLU A 150 -18.08 -7.70 19.37
N ASP A 151 -16.96 -6.98 19.42
CA ASP A 151 -16.88 -5.53 19.55
C ASP A 151 -16.58 -4.80 18.22
N TYR A 152 -16.50 -5.50 17.09
CA TYR A 152 -16.22 -4.94 15.77
C TYR A 152 -16.88 -5.77 14.67
N ASN A 153 -17.92 -5.24 14.05
CA ASN A 153 -18.76 -5.93 13.07
C ASN A 153 -18.91 -5.13 11.76
N LEU A 154 -17.77 -4.71 11.19
CA LEU A 154 -17.72 -3.93 9.94
C LEU A 154 -17.09 -4.70 8.77
N MET A 155 -16.65 -5.92 9.01
CA MET A 155 -15.96 -6.77 8.04
C MET A 155 -16.71 -8.09 7.83
N SER A 156 -16.04 -9.07 7.29
CA SER A 156 -16.50 -10.47 7.22
C SER A 156 -15.73 -11.35 8.21
N ASP A 157 -16.17 -12.57 8.40
CA ASP A 157 -15.39 -13.59 9.11
C ASP A 157 -14.22 -14.10 8.26
N ALA A 158 -13.24 -14.74 8.90
CA ALA A 158 -12.02 -15.20 8.26
C ALA A 158 -12.28 -16.24 7.16
N ASP A 159 -13.20 -17.18 7.38
CA ASP A 159 -13.49 -18.25 6.42
C ASP A 159 -14.14 -17.69 5.16
N THR A 160 -15.09 -16.79 5.29
CA THR A 160 -15.72 -16.08 4.17
C THR A 160 -14.68 -15.34 3.32
N ILE A 161 -13.73 -14.67 3.96
CA ILE A 161 -12.66 -13.96 3.24
C ILE A 161 -11.76 -14.95 2.52
N LEU A 162 -11.30 -16.01 3.18
CA LEU A 162 -10.43 -17.02 2.57
C LEU A 162 -11.09 -17.74 1.40
N GLU A 163 -12.34 -18.17 1.55
CA GLU A 163 -13.12 -18.84 0.50
C GLU A 163 -13.42 -17.92 -0.67
N GLY A 164 -13.61 -16.63 -0.42
CA GLY A 164 -13.84 -15.63 -1.47
C GLY A 164 -12.58 -15.27 -2.26
N PHE A 165 -11.45 -15.10 -1.59
CA PHE A 165 -10.22 -14.60 -2.22
C PHE A 165 -9.34 -15.69 -2.80
N VAL A 166 -9.00 -16.72 -2.01
CA VAL A 166 -7.91 -17.65 -2.37
C VAL A 166 -8.21 -18.46 -3.64
N PRO A 167 -9.39 -19.08 -3.82
CA PRO A 167 -9.72 -19.81 -5.06
C PRO A 167 -9.91 -18.91 -6.28
N ASN A 168 -10.12 -17.64 -6.05
CA ASN A 168 -10.39 -16.64 -7.10
C ASN A 168 -9.19 -15.76 -7.42
N TRP A 169 -8.06 -15.95 -6.74
CA TRP A 169 -6.84 -15.18 -6.97
C TRP A 169 -6.33 -15.33 -8.40
N GLY A 170 -5.98 -14.23 -9.03
CA GLY A 170 -5.57 -14.19 -10.42
C GLY A 170 -6.71 -14.01 -11.42
N LYS A 171 -7.97 -13.92 -10.97
CA LYS A 171 -9.14 -13.67 -11.82
C LYS A 171 -9.56 -12.19 -11.86
N GLY A 172 -8.92 -11.34 -11.06
CA GLY A 172 -9.24 -9.91 -10.95
C GLY A 172 -10.48 -9.63 -10.11
N LEU A 173 -10.92 -10.60 -9.32
CA LEU A 173 -12.16 -10.47 -8.53
C LEU A 173 -11.95 -9.71 -7.22
N SER A 174 -10.72 -9.59 -6.72
CA SER A 174 -10.42 -8.77 -5.55
C SER A 174 -10.82 -7.31 -5.76
N GLY A 175 -10.67 -6.80 -6.97
CA GLY A 175 -11.09 -5.45 -7.32
C GLY A 175 -12.58 -5.18 -7.15
N PHE A 176 -13.44 -6.17 -7.42
CA PHE A 176 -14.88 -6.02 -7.23
C PHE A 176 -15.30 -5.97 -5.76
N LEU A 177 -14.53 -6.61 -4.87
CA LEU A 177 -14.77 -6.56 -3.43
C LEU A 177 -14.46 -5.18 -2.85
N PHE A 178 -13.43 -4.51 -3.38
CA PHE A 178 -13.00 -3.19 -2.93
C PHE A 178 -13.62 -2.05 -3.74
N CYS A 179 -13.98 -2.30 -5.01
CA CYS A 179 -14.57 -1.34 -5.92
C CYS A 179 -15.65 -2.03 -6.78
N PRO A 180 -16.89 -2.19 -6.26
CA PRO A 180 -17.97 -2.89 -6.96
C PRO A 180 -18.31 -2.30 -8.33
N GLN A 181 -17.98 -1.03 -8.55
CA GLN A 181 -18.25 -0.32 -9.81
C GLN A 181 -17.09 -0.45 -10.82
N MET A 182 -16.12 -1.33 -10.55
CA MET A 182 -14.98 -1.55 -11.44
C MET A 182 -15.47 -2.01 -12.83
N MET A 183 -14.93 -1.32 -13.86
CA MET A 183 -15.22 -1.68 -15.24
C MET A 183 -14.54 -2.99 -15.67
N PRO A 184 -15.07 -3.73 -16.66
CA PRO A 184 -14.49 -5.01 -17.11
C PRO A 184 -13.02 -4.94 -17.54
N HIS A 185 -12.57 -3.82 -18.10
CA HIS A 185 -11.14 -3.62 -18.46
C HIS A 185 -10.24 -3.58 -17.21
N ALA A 186 -10.68 -2.96 -16.13
CA ALA A 186 -9.93 -2.92 -14.87
C ALA A 186 -9.85 -4.30 -14.21
N GLN A 187 -10.82 -5.21 -14.44
CA GLN A 187 -10.70 -6.61 -14.01
C GLN A 187 -9.50 -7.30 -14.64
N LYS A 188 -9.24 -7.05 -15.93
CA LYS A 188 -8.09 -7.63 -16.63
C LYS A 188 -6.76 -7.14 -16.03
N GLU A 189 -6.65 -5.86 -15.76
CA GLU A 189 -5.48 -5.25 -15.13
C GLU A 189 -5.29 -5.80 -13.71
N MET A 190 -6.36 -5.84 -12.92
CA MET A 190 -6.34 -6.43 -11.58
C MET A 190 -5.95 -7.91 -11.60
N SER A 191 -6.48 -8.69 -12.55
CA SER A 191 -6.13 -10.09 -12.75
C SER A 191 -4.61 -10.28 -13.02
N LYS A 192 -4.01 -9.37 -13.80
CA LYS A 192 -2.57 -9.36 -14.03
C LYS A 192 -1.82 -9.05 -12.74
N LEU A 193 -2.22 -7.98 -12.04
CA LEU A 193 -1.62 -7.56 -10.79
C LEU A 193 -1.64 -8.70 -9.74
N GLU A 194 -2.78 -9.33 -9.52
CA GLU A 194 -2.93 -10.45 -8.60
C GLU A 194 -1.94 -11.59 -8.89
N ARG A 195 -1.79 -11.97 -10.17
CA ARG A 195 -0.84 -13.03 -10.56
C ARG A 195 0.63 -12.64 -10.40
N MET A 196 0.93 -11.37 -10.60
CA MET A 196 2.30 -10.87 -10.52
C MET A 196 2.75 -10.58 -9.10
N VAL A 197 1.83 -10.21 -8.22
CA VAL A 197 2.13 -9.86 -6.82
C VAL A 197 2.60 -11.09 -6.04
N CYS A 198 1.80 -12.14 -5.99
CA CYS A 198 2.13 -13.34 -5.24
C CYS A 198 1.27 -14.56 -5.64
N SER A 199 1.68 -15.75 -5.19
CA SER A 199 0.89 -16.98 -5.37
C SER A 199 -0.35 -17.02 -4.47
N PRO A 200 -1.37 -17.84 -4.78
CA PRO A 200 -2.52 -18.06 -3.90
C PRO A 200 -2.12 -18.53 -2.49
N ARG A 201 -1.06 -19.30 -2.36
CA ARG A 201 -0.53 -19.74 -1.06
C ARG A 201 0.02 -18.57 -0.26
N THR A 202 0.80 -17.71 -0.90
CA THR A 202 1.34 -16.51 -0.25
C THR A 202 0.21 -15.56 0.14
N LEU A 203 -0.80 -15.36 -0.73
CA LEU A 203 -2.00 -14.58 -0.40
C LEU A 203 -2.68 -15.12 0.86
N LYS A 204 -2.90 -16.44 0.94
CA LYS A 204 -3.50 -17.06 2.13
C LYS A 204 -2.72 -16.71 3.39
N ASN A 205 -1.40 -16.84 3.37
CA ASN A 205 -0.55 -16.50 4.51
C ASN A 205 -0.65 -14.99 4.88
N VAL A 206 -0.72 -14.12 3.88
CA VAL A 206 -0.92 -12.67 4.09
C VAL A 206 -2.27 -12.39 4.77
N LEU A 207 -3.34 -13.00 4.28
CA LEU A 207 -4.68 -12.86 4.87
C LEU A 207 -4.71 -13.36 6.31
N GLU A 208 -4.19 -14.57 6.59
CA GLU A 208 -4.14 -15.14 7.94
C GLU A 208 -3.30 -14.30 8.90
N THR A 209 -2.26 -13.62 8.41
CA THR A 209 -1.50 -12.65 9.20
C THR A 209 -2.30 -11.39 9.46
N ASN A 210 -3.01 -10.87 8.44
CA ASN A 210 -3.86 -9.70 8.57
C ASN A 210 -5.01 -9.91 9.55
N PHE A 211 -5.57 -11.12 9.63
CA PHE A 211 -6.64 -11.43 10.58
C PHE A 211 -6.22 -11.28 12.06
N LYS A 212 -4.93 -11.30 12.32
CA LYS A 212 -4.37 -11.07 13.67
C LYS A 212 -4.13 -9.58 13.97
N VAL A 213 -4.24 -8.73 12.95
CA VAL A 213 -3.99 -7.29 13.09
C VAL A 213 -5.22 -6.61 13.68
N ASP A 214 -5.06 -6.00 14.84
CA ASP A 214 -6.00 -5.10 15.48
C ASP A 214 -5.20 -3.92 16.05
N VAL A 215 -5.29 -2.78 15.39
CA VAL A 215 -4.49 -1.58 15.75
C VAL A 215 -5.25 -0.59 16.62
N ARG A 216 -6.50 -0.89 17.01
CA ARG A 216 -7.38 0.02 17.75
C ARG A 216 -6.75 0.53 19.04
N ASN A 217 -6.04 -0.31 19.74
CA ASN A 217 -5.37 0.07 21.00
C ASN A 217 -4.20 1.04 20.80
N ALA A 218 -3.62 1.10 19.61
CA ALA A 218 -2.53 2.03 19.30
C ALA A 218 -3.03 3.41 18.85
N LEU A 219 -4.30 3.53 18.41
CA LEU A 219 -4.81 4.78 17.80
C LEU A 219 -4.75 5.97 18.74
N SER A 220 -5.01 5.78 20.03
CA SER A 220 -4.94 6.84 21.03
C SER A 220 -3.52 7.36 21.30
N SER A 221 -2.50 6.64 20.85
CA SER A 221 -1.10 7.02 20.97
C SER A 221 -0.55 7.75 19.73
N VAL A 222 -1.39 7.97 18.71
CA VAL A 222 -1.00 8.73 17.52
C VAL A 222 -1.10 10.22 17.83
N GLU A 223 0.05 10.88 17.99
CA GLU A 223 0.14 12.31 18.38
C GLU A 223 0.35 13.24 17.17
N VAL A 224 0.61 12.68 15.98
CA VAL A 224 0.87 13.46 14.76
C VAL A 224 -0.42 13.80 14.02
N PRO A 225 -0.45 14.85 13.19
CA PRO A 225 -1.61 15.17 12.36
C PRO A 225 -2.03 13.99 11.49
N CYS A 226 -3.33 13.68 11.47
CA CYS A 226 -3.90 12.58 10.70
C CYS A 226 -5.01 13.07 9.78
N LEU A 227 -4.96 12.63 8.51
CA LEU A 227 -6.03 12.77 7.54
C LEU A 227 -6.59 11.38 7.21
N ILE A 228 -7.85 11.15 7.52
CA ILE A 228 -8.53 9.88 7.23
C ILE A 228 -9.51 10.10 6.09
N CYS A 229 -9.33 9.33 5.02
CA CYS A 229 -10.14 9.41 3.80
C CYS A 229 -10.77 8.06 3.48
N HIS A 230 -12.07 8.06 3.22
CA HIS A 230 -12.81 6.92 2.70
C HIS A 230 -13.69 7.35 1.53
N ALA A 231 -13.96 6.43 0.61
CA ALA A 231 -14.97 6.66 -0.42
C ALA A 231 -16.34 6.86 0.25
N ARG A 232 -17.17 7.73 -0.32
CA ARG A 232 -18.61 7.78 0.01
C ARG A 232 -19.32 6.71 -0.80
N ASP A 233 -20.24 6.00 -0.14
CA ASP A 233 -21.17 5.09 -0.79
C ASP A 233 -22.14 5.82 -1.75
#